data_78d283934fcd2050de5e520af34d30c0
#
_entry.id   78d283934fcd2050de5e520af34d30c0
#
_cell.length_a   1.000
_cell.length_b   1.000
_cell.length_c   1.000
_cell.angle_alpha   90.00
_cell.angle_beta   90.00
_cell.angle_gamma   90.00
#
_symmetry.space_group_name_H-M   'P 1'
#
loop_
_entity.id
_entity.type
_entity.pdbx_description
1 polymer ?
#
loop_
_entity_poly.entity_id
_entity_poly.type
_entity_poly.pdbx_seq_one_letter_code
_entity_poly.pdbx_strand_id
1 'polypeptide(L)'
;MSIESDLRKDGIRVVDILDTMSVNRIAHNIATRLCDTFPELCFNESDLFAKLSKLGMYRATMPEGMAEANYFYKNTSIYFNSKIAVEDLEEFAIHECIHYIQEVKDKRNNLVRMGLCNFDNLKIVGMGLNEAAVQYITSKIIGIEKDYVKYFEISFRTISPSYYPLECNLIEQMAYITDETVLFDSTFTSNDKFKNTFISLTSEKTYDEVEKNVDQILDLEEAIIKLNNKISTFDERNKTVDKLVTKAENCKNKISEYFEKTQNLIIKNYFDKAFKHIENLEELDNYRRKLDHYKNLIGRTDNYTFFDDYYTEKMSQLEHKSNVLENGGIETALEFKKPDNLFVSWFRAIKNFVTGEKIHN
;
A
#
# COMPACT_ATOMS: atom_id res chain seq x y z
N MET A 1 -7.14 14.76 -28.98
CA MET A 1 -7.28 13.34 -29.38
C MET A 1 -8.63 12.85 -28.91
N SER A 2 -9.33 11.97 -29.64
CA SER A 2 -10.60 11.45 -29.18
C SER A 2 -10.37 10.37 -28.13
N ILE A 3 -11.29 10.21 -27.18
CA ILE A 3 -11.25 9.17 -26.13
C ILE A 3 -11.07 7.78 -26.71
N GLU A 4 -11.74 7.47 -27.84
CA GLU A 4 -11.55 6.22 -28.57
C GLU A 4 -10.12 6.02 -29.06
N SER A 5 -9.40 7.09 -29.41
CA SER A 5 -7.99 7.02 -29.82
C SER A 5 -7.09 6.68 -28.64
N ASP A 6 -7.39 7.18 -27.43
CA ASP A 6 -6.63 6.87 -26.23
C ASP A 6 -6.88 5.43 -25.78
N LEU A 7 -8.15 5.00 -25.70
CA LEU A 7 -8.51 3.61 -25.41
C LEU A 7 -7.85 2.59 -26.37
N ARG A 8 -7.83 2.91 -27.67
CA ARG A 8 -7.18 2.03 -28.67
C ARG A 8 -5.66 1.96 -28.52
N LYS A 9 -5.00 3.02 -28.02
CA LYS A 9 -3.56 2.98 -27.71
C LYS A 9 -3.27 2.02 -26.57
N ASP A 10 -4.16 1.98 -25.58
CA ASP A 10 -4.08 1.06 -24.46
C ASP A 10 -4.60 -0.35 -24.81
N GLY A 11 -5.01 -0.57 -26.06
CA GLY A 11 -5.50 -1.85 -26.55
C GLY A 11 -6.95 -2.17 -26.17
N ILE A 12 -7.66 -1.24 -25.56
CA ILE A 12 -9.05 -1.39 -25.13
C ILE A 12 -9.99 -1.18 -26.32
N ARG A 13 -10.90 -2.13 -26.57
CA ARG A 13 -11.92 -2.03 -27.62
C ARG A 13 -13.29 -2.30 -27.03
N VAL A 14 -14.15 -1.28 -27.06
CA VAL A 14 -15.54 -1.40 -26.61
C VAL A 14 -16.30 -2.41 -27.47
N VAL A 15 -16.99 -3.33 -26.82
CA VAL A 15 -17.82 -4.38 -27.42
C VAL A 15 -19.28 -4.07 -27.23
N ASP A 16 -19.65 -3.61 -26.01
CA ASP A 16 -21.03 -3.38 -25.62
C ASP A 16 -21.11 -2.28 -24.56
N ILE A 17 -22.31 -1.72 -24.38
CA ILE A 17 -22.63 -0.74 -23.34
C ILE A 17 -23.65 -1.36 -22.38
N LEU A 18 -23.45 -1.21 -21.07
CA LEU A 18 -24.45 -1.64 -20.10
C LEU A 18 -25.70 -0.74 -20.18
N ASP A 19 -26.86 -1.37 -20.13
CA ASP A 19 -28.13 -0.65 -20.10
C ASP A 19 -28.30 0.13 -18.76
N THR A 20 -29.17 1.14 -18.79
CA THR A 20 -29.42 2.01 -17.63
C THR A 20 -29.88 1.24 -16.40
N MET A 21 -30.63 0.14 -16.56
CA MET A 21 -31.12 -0.66 -15.44
C MET A 21 -29.97 -1.40 -14.76
N SER A 22 -29.04 -1.96 -15.52
CA SER A 22 -27.83 -2.61 -15.02
C SER A 22 -26.92 -1.62 -14.30
N VAL A 23 -26.68 -0.43 -14.88
CA VAL A 23 -25.90 0.65 -14.25
C VAL A 23 -26.51 1.08 -12.94
N ASN A 24 -27.83 1.33 -12.91
CA ASN A 24 -28.54 1.74 -11.69
C ASN A 24 -28.51 0.68 -10.60
N ARG A 25 -28.63 -0.60 -10.96
CA ARG A 25 -28.51 -1.72 -10.00
C ARG A 25 -27.14 -1.74 -9.36
N ILE A 26 -26.06 -1.67 -10.15
CA ILE A 26 -24.68 -1.64 -9.66
C ILE A 26 -24.45 -0.41 -8.77
N ALA A 27 -24.87 0.77 -9.23
CA ALA A 27 -24.75 2.02 -8.49
C ALA A 27 -25.46 2.00 -7.14
N HIS A 28 -26.68 1.45 -7.09
CA HIS A 28 -27.45 1.32 -5.85
C HIS A 28 -26.79 0.36 -4.86
N ASN A 29 -26.40 -0.83 -5.32
CA ASN A 29 -25.77 -1.82 -4.46
C ASN A 29 -24.45 -1.32 -3.88
N ILE A 30 -23.64 -0.62 -4.68
CA ILE A 30 -22.38 -0.05 -4.21
C ILE A 30 -22.63 1.09 -3.21
N ALA A 31 -23.61 1.97 -3.46
CA ALA A 31 -23.96 3.03 -2.52
C ALA A 31 -24.40 2.46 -1.16
N THR A 32 -25.25 1.44 -1.15
CA THR A 32 -25.68 0.75 0.07
C THR A 32 -24.50 0.11 0.81
N ARG A 33 -23.65 -0.65 0.09
CA ARG A 33 -22.47 -1.29 0.70
C ARG A 33 -21.49 -0.28 1.31
N LEU A 34 -21.27 0.87 0.68
CA LEU A 34 -20.43 1.95 1.22
C LEU A 34 -20.99 2.50 2.54
N CYS A 35 -22.32 2.75 2.59
CA CYS A 35 -22.96 3.23 3.81
C CYS A 35 -22.92 2.20 4.94
N ASP A 36 -23.14 0.92 4.63
CA ASP A 36 -23.14 -0.17 5.61
C ASP A 36 -21.74 -0.48 6.15
N THR A 37 -20.72 -0.40 5.29
CA THR A 37 -19.33 -0.72 5.67
C THR A 37 -18.67 0.41 6.45
N PHE A 38 -19.01 1.67 6.14
CA PHE A 38 -18.38 2.86 6.73
C PHE A 38 -19.41 3.83 7.34
N PRO A 39 -20.16 3.40 8.36
CA PRO A 39 -21.20 4.24 8.98
C PRO A 39 -20.62 5.51 9.62
N GLU A 40 -19.35 5.47 10.05
CA GLU A 40 -18.62 6.61 10.65
C GLU A 40 -18.37 7.76 9.67
N LEU A 41 -18.37 7.48 8.35
CA LEU A 41 -18.19 8.51 7.32
C LEU A 41 -19.51 9.24 6.98
N CYS A 42 -20.64 8.79 7.53
CA CYS A 42 -21.95 9.44 7.39
C CYS A 42 -22.34 9.72 5.93
N PHE A 43 -22.08 8.81 5.01
CA PHE A 43 -22.46 8.94 3.61
C PHE A 43 -23.98 9.10 3.46
N ASN A 44 -24.38 9.91 2.48
CA ASN A 44 -25.76 9.94 2.02
C ASN A 44 -25.93 8.95 0.85
N GLU A 45 -26.66 7.87 1.07
CA GLU A 45 -26.86 6.82 0.08
C GLU A 45 -27.50 7.35 -1.22
N SER A 46 -28.48 8.25 -1.11
CA SER A 46 -29.14 8.84 -2.28
C SER A 46 -28.19 9.70 -3.10
N ASP A 47 -27.28 10.45 -2.47
CA ASP A 47 -26.28 11.27 -3.14
C ASP A 47 -25.23 10.39 -3.83
N LEU A 48 -24.78 9.33 -3.16
CA LEU A 48 -23.86 8.34 -3.75
C LEU A 48 -24.50 7.67 -4.97
N PHE A 49 -25.73 7.17 -4.84
CA PHE A 49 -26.47 6.60 -5.96
C PHE A 49 -26.61 7.58 -7.11
N ALA A 50 -27.03 8.82 -6.84
CA ALA A 50 -27.19 9.86 -7.86
C ALA A 50 -25.86 10.23 -8.55
N LYS A 51 -24.73 10.09 -7.85
CA LYS A 51 -23.39 10.26 -8.42
C LYS A 51 -23.01 9.06 -9.27
N LEU A 52 -23.09 7.84 -8.74
CA LEU A 52 -22.63 6.62 -9.38
C LEU A 52 -23.47 6.24 -10.61
N SER A 53 -24.77 6.52 -10.61
CA SER A 53 -25.68 6.26 -11.75
C SER A 53 -25.36 7.08 -13.00
N LYS A 54 -24.47 8.08 -12.91
CA LYS A 54 -23.99 8.87 -14.06
C LYS A 54 -22.80 8.25 -14.78
N LEU A 55 -22.20 7.19 -14.23
CA LEU A 55 -21.07 6.51 -14.85
C LEU A 55 -21.47 5.83 -16.16
N GLY A 56 -20.71 6.06 -17.21
CA GLY A 56 -20.74 5.18 -18.38
C GLY A 56 -20.11 3.85 -18.02
N MET A 57 -20.82 2.74 -18.27
CA MET A 57 -20.28 1.40 -18.03
C MET A 57 -20.27 0.60 -19.33
N TYR A 58 -19.13 0.08 -19.71
CA TYR A 58 -18.88 -0.56 -21.00
C TYR A 58 -18.23 -1.93 -20.82
N ARG A 59 -18.61 -2.88 -21.64
CA ARG A 59 -17.86 -4.12 -21.82
C ARG A 59 -16.84 -3.92 -22.95
N ALA A 60 -15.62 -4.34 -22.74
CA ALA A 60 -14.52 -4.12 -23.66
C ALA A 60 -13.60 -5.35 -23.76
N THR A 61 -13.01 -5.57 -24.93
CA THR A 61 -11.87 -6.46 -25.06
C THR A 61 -10.64 -5.73 -24.53
N MET A 62 -9.92 -6.35 -23.61
CA MET A 62 -8.73 -5.80 -22.95
C MET A 62 -7.50 -6.65 -23.26
N PRO A 63 -6.28 -6.04 -23.26
CA PRO A 63 -5.03 -6.79 -23.33
C PRO A 63 -4.89 -7.78 -22.17
N GLU A 64 -4.15 -8.86 -22.41
CA GLU A 64 -3.80 -9.81 -21.37
C GLU A 64 -2.96 -9.14 -20.27
N GLY A 65 -3.26 -9.44 -19.01
CA GLY A 65 -2.59 -8.83 -17.83
C GLY A 65 -3.07 -7.42 -17.46
N MET A 66 -4.08 -6.87 -18.16
CA MET A 66 -4.79 -5.68 -17.70
C MET A 66 -5.82 -6.08 -16.63
N ALA A 67 -6.10 -5.18 -15.67
CA ALA A 67 -7.12 -5.39 -14.66
C ALA A 67 -8.50 -5.67 -15.30
N GLU A 68 -9.35 -6.39 -14.58
CA GLU A 68 -10.69 -6.80 -15.02
C GLU A 68 -11.64 -5.63 -15.25
N ALA A 69 -11.43 -4.51 -14.56
CA ALA A 69 -12.12 -3.25 -14.76
C ALA A 69 -11.13 -2.09 -14.76
N ASN A 70 -11.48 -0.98 -15.41
CA ASN A 70 -10.65 0.22 -15.44
C ASN A 70 -11.53 1.47 -15.49
N TYR A 71 -11.32 2.39 -14.57
CA TYR A 71 -11.96 3.70 -14.58
C TYR A 71 -11.18 4.70 -15.45
N PHE A 72 -11.87 5.33 -16.35
CA PHE A 72 -11.30 6.34 -17.24
C PHE A 72 -11.87 7.71 -16.91
N TYR A 73 -11.13 8.51 -16.14
CA TYR A 73 -11.58 9.81 -15.61
C TYR A 73 -11.92 10.85 -16.70
N LYS A 74 -11.31 10.77 -17.88
CA LYS A 74 -11.53 11.74 -18.98
C LYS A 74 -12.95 11.72 -19.53
N ASN A 75 -13.63 10.60 -19.47
CA ASN A 75 -15.01 10.46 -19.92
C ASN A 75 -15.95 9.90 -18.86
N THR A 76 -15.46 9.80 -17.62
CA THR A 76 -16.26 9.35 -16.47
C THR A 76 -16.90 7.97 -16.73
N SER A 77 -16.08 7.00 -17.12
CA SER A 77 -16.56 5.69 -17.55
C SER A 77 -15.72 4.55 -16.99
N ILE A 78 -16.37 3.42 -16.72
CA ILE A 78 -15.73 2.16 -16.34
C ILE A 78 -15.79 1.20 -17.54
N TYR A 79 -14.66 0.56 -17.83
CA TYR A 79 -14.54 -0.46 -18.88
C TYR A 79 -14.26 -1.80 -18.20
N PHE A 80 -15.16 -2.76 -18.41
CA PHE A 80 -15.05 -4.12 -17.89
C PHE A 80 -14.56 -5.06 -18.96
N ASN A 81 -13.68 -5.97 -18.60
CA ASN A 81 -13.27 -7.03 -19.49
C ASN A 81 -14.50 -7.86 -19.95
N SER A 82 -14.69 -7.97 -21.26
CA SER A 82 -15.84 -8.69 -21.83
C SER A 82 -15.89 -10.18 -21.48
N LYS A 83 -14.82 -10.74 -20.92
CA LYS A 83 -14.77 -12.12 -20.43
C LYS A 83 -15.48 -12.31 -19.08
N ILE A 84 -15.72 -11.22 -18.32
CA ILE A 84 -16.40 -11.28 -17.03
C ILE A 84 -17.90 -11.48 -17.27
N ALA A 85 -18.53 -12.33 -16.45
CA ALA A 85 -19.98 -12.48 -16.45
C ALA A 85 -20.67 -11.19 -15.96
N VAL A 86 -21.88 -10.90 -16.47
CA VAL A 86 -22.58 -9.64 -16.13
C VAL A 86 -22.95 -9.59 -14.65
N GLU A 87 -23.20 -10.74 -14.04
CA GLU A 87 -23.51 -10.90 -12.62
C GLU A 87 -22.34 -10.54 -11.70
N ASP A 88 -21.10 -10.70 -12.18
CA ASP A 88 -19.87 -10.49 -11.40
C ASP A 88 -19.31 -9.06 -11.55
N LEU A 89 -19.85 -8.25 -12.47
CA LEU A 89 -19.33 -6.90 -12.77
C LEU A 89 -19.33 -5.97 -11.54
N GLU A 90 -20.27 -6.17 -10.63
CA GLU A 90 -20.41 -5.32 -9.43
C GLU A 90 -19.18 -5.39 -8.53
N GLU A 91 -18.60 -6.58 -8.34
CA GLU A 91 -17.42 -6.77 -7.51
C GLU A 91 -16.22 -5.96 -8.05
N PHE A 92 -16.01 -6.00 -9.37
CA PHE A 92 -14.96 -5.23 -10.02
C PHE A 92 -15.27 -3.74 -10.12
N ALA A 93 -16.56 -3.37 -10.12
CA ALA A 93 -16.98 -1.97 -10.16
C ALA A 93 -16.70 -1.20 -8.87
N ILE A 94 -16.62 -1.87 -7.71
CA ILE A 94 -16.44 -1.20 -6.40
C ILE A 94 -15.18 -0.35 -6.42
N HIS A 95 -14.03 -0.92 -6.79
CA HIS A 95 -12.75 -0.24 -6.88
C HIS A 95 -12.84 1.00 -7.78
N GLU A 96 -13.36 0.84 -8.97
CA GLU A 96 -13.46 1.90 -9.98
C GLU A 96 -14.47 3.00 -9.59
N CYS A 97 -15.54 2.63 -8.88
CA CYS A 97 -16.50 3.58 -8.33
C CYS A 97 -15.89 4.44 -7.22
N ILE A 98 -14.99 3.90 -6.41
CA ILE A 98 -14.26 4.66 -5.39
C ILE A 98 -13.38 5.71 -6.08
N HIS A 99 -12.64 5.37 -7.14
CA HIS A 99 -11.88 6.35 -7.92
C HIS A 99 -12.75 7.49 -8.43
N TYR A 100 -13.97 7.19 -8.91
CA TYR A 100 -14.89 8.24 -9.35
C TYR A 100 -15.39 9.11 -8.19
N ILE A 101 -15.63 8.51 -7.01
CA ILE A 101 -16.04 9.27 -5.82
C ILE A 101 -14.94 10.25 -5.39
N GLN A 102 -13.68 9.86 -5.51
CA GLN A 102 -12.51 10.63 -5.10
C GLN A 102 -12.19 11.84 -5.98
N GLU A 103 -12.73 11.92 -7.20
CA GLU A 103 -12.33 12.96 -8.15
C GLU A 103 -12.54 14.38 -7.62
N VAL A 104 -11.46 15.17 -7.63
CA VAL A 104 -11.47 16.61 -7.46
C VAL A 104 -10.98 17.26 -8.75
N LYS A 105 -11.84 18.11 -9.32
CA LYS A 105 -11.56 18.82 -10.57
C LYS A 105 -11.45 20.33 -10.36
N ASP A 106 -10.57 20.95 -11.11
CA ASP A 106 -10.44 22.42 -11.13
C ASP A 106 -11.63 23.10 -11.89
N LYS A 107 -11.63 24.44 -11.93
CA LYS A 107 -12.65 25.21 -12.64
C LYS A 107 -12.68 24.97 -14.16
N ARG A 108 -11.63 24.35 -14.71
CA ARG A 108 -11.52 23.99 -16.13
C ARG A 108 -11.84 22.52 -16.38
N ASN A 109 -12.35 21.81 -15.36
CA ASN A 109 -12.65 20.38 -15.38
C ASN A 109 -11.43 19.48 -15.56
N ASN A 110 -10.22 19.94 -15.21
CA ASN A 110 -9.04 19.09 -15.15
C ASN A 110 -9.02 18.36 -13.80
N LEU A 111 -8.67 17.08 -13.81
CA LEU A 111 -8.43 16.32 -12.59
C LEU A 111 -7.18 16.88 -11.90
N VAL A 112 -7.31 17.31 -10.64
CA VAL A 112 -6.21 17.85 -9.83
C VAL A 112 -5.85 16.94 -8.66
N ARG A 113 -6.83 16.12 -8.21
CA ARG A 113 -6.62 15.16 -7.13
C ARG A 113 -7.60 14.00 -7.23
N MET A 114 -7.17 12.83 -6.76
CA MET A 114 -7.97 11.63 -6.62
C MET A 114 -7.50 10.86 -5.37
N GLY A 115 -8.29 10.94 -4.29
CA GLY A 115 -7.93 10.37 -2.99
C GLY A 115 -6.59 10.89 -2.45
N LEU A 116 -5.64 9.99 -2.29
CA LEU A 116 -4.29 10.31 -1.82
C LEU A 116 -3.35 10.79 -2.94
N CYS A 117 -3.77 10.65 -4.20
CA CYS A 117 -2.96 10.98 -5.38
C CYS A 117 -3.18 12.42 -5.84
N ASN A 118 -2.09 13.13 -6.12
CA ASN A 118 -2.09 14.49 -6.66
C ASN A 118 -1.69 14.48 -8.15
N PHE A 119 -2.44 15.23 -8.96
CA PHE A 119 -2.19 15.43 -10.37
C PHE A 119 -1.69 16.86 -10.58
N ASP A 120 -0.38 17.04 -10.65
CA ASP A 120 0.21 18.28 -11.11
C ASP A 120 0.48 18.18 -12.62
N ASN A 121 0.51 19.32 -13.33
CA ASN A 121 0.62 19.40 -14.80
C ASN A 121 1.75 18.55 -15.42
N LEU A 122 2.74 18.15 -14.64
CA LEU A 122 3.93 17.42 -15.11
C LEU A 122 4.21 16.14 -14.31
N LYS A 123 3.51 15.86 -13.21
CA LYS A 123 3.84 14.73 -12.33
C LYS A 123 2.61 14.24 -11.59
N ILE A 124 2.48 12.92 -11.57
CA ILE A 124 1.53 12.21 -10.70
C ILE A 124 2.34 11.70 -9.50
N VAL A 125 1.86 11.94 -8.29
CA VAL A 125 2.53 11.54 -7.04
C VAL A 125 1.51 10.92 -6.09
N GLY A 126 1.89 9.82 -5.45
CA GLY A 126 1.04 9.11 -4.50
C GLY A 126 0.04 8.15 -5.16
N MET A 127 0.26 7.77 -6.43
CA MET A 127 -0.61 6.81 -7.13
C MET A 127 -0.60 5.47 -6.40
N GLY A 128 0.56 4.95 -6.04
CA GLY A 128 0.66 3.66 -5.36
C GLY A 128 -0.03 3.64 -4.00
N LEU A 129 0.07 4.72 -3.21
CA LEU A 129 -0.68 4.83 -1.95
C LEU A 129 -2.20 4.93 -2.19
N ASN A 130 -2.63 5.60 -3.26
CA ASN A 130 -4.04 5.71 -3.59
C ASN A 130 -4.62 4.37 -4.04
N GLU A 131 -3.95 3.64 -4.93
CA GLU A 131 -4.34 2.29 -5.35
C GLU A 131 -4.43 1.34 -4.14
N ALA A 132 -3.43 1.39 -3.25
CA ALA A 132 -3.43 0.64 -2.01
C ALA A 132 -4.63 0.96 -1.12
N ALA A 133 -4.94 2.25 -0.93
CA ALA A 133 -6.06 2.68 -0.09
C ALA A 133 -7.41 2.27 -0.70
N VAL A 134 -7.60 2.46 -2.00
CA VAL A 134 -8.81 2.05 -2.72
C VAL A 134 -9.01 0.54 -2.66
N GLN A 135 -7.94 -0.23 -2.89
CA GLN A 135 -8.02 -1.68 -2.83
C GLN A 135 -8.25 -2.20 -1.41
N TYR A 136 -7.64 -1.56 -0.40
CA TYR A 136 -7.88 -1.89 1.00
C TYR A 136 -9.36 -1.67 1.38
N ILE A 137 -9.94 -0.54 0.98
CA ILE A 137 -11.35 -0.23 1.16
C ILE A 137 -12.23 -1.22 0.40
N THR A 138 -11.91 -1.51 -0.86
CA THR A 138 -12.63 -2.49 -1.69
C THR A 138 -12.67 -3.86 -1.02
N SER A 139 -11.53 -4.34 -0.50
CA SER A 139 -11.46 -5.63 0.19
C SER A 139 -12.32 -5.67 1.46
N LYS A 140 -12.42 -4.56 2.20
CA LYS A 140 -13.34 -4.45 3.35
C LYS A 140 -14.81 -4.49 2.93
N ILE A 141 -15.18 -3.82 1.84
CA ILE A 141 -16.57 -3.82 1.32
C ILE A 141 -16.99 -5.21 0.85
N ILE A 142 -16.07 -5.95 0.22
CA ILE A 142 -16.31 -7.33 -0.24
C ILE A 142 -16.31 -8.31 0.92
N GLY A 143 -15.67 -7.97 2.05
CA GLY A 143 -15.54 -8.83 3.22
C GLY A 143 -14.44 -9.87 3.09
N ILE A 144 -13.35 -9.55 2.37
CA ILE A 144 -12.19 -10.44 2.25
C ILE A 144 -11.49 -10.55 3.60
N GLU A 145 -11.24 -11.78 4.03
CA GLU A 145 -10.41 -12.05 5.20
C GLU A 145 -8.93 -12.00 4.84
N LYS A 146 -8.10 -11.62 5.82
CA LYS A 146 -6.64 -11.61 5.63
C LYS A 146 -6.10 -13.02 5.47
N ASP A 147 -5.29 -13.22 4.45
CA ASP A 147 -4.64 -14.50 4.17
C ASP A 147 -3.14 -14.31 3.88
N TYR A 148 -2.40 -15.42 3.99
CA TYR A 148 -0.99 -15.47 3.64
C TYR A 148 -0.83 -15.64 2.14
N VAL A 149 0.04 -14.82 1.55
CA VAL A 149 0.40 -14.90 0.14
C VAL A 149 1.91 -14.98 -0.02
N LYS A 150 2.35 -15.62 -1.09
CA LYS A 150 3.71 -15.52 -1.58
C LYS A 150 3.72 -14.71 -2.86
N TYR A 151 4.34 -13.53 -2.82
CA TYR A 151 4.40 -12.59 -3.93
C TYR A 151 5.83 -12.07 -4.11
N PHE A 152 6.42 -12.28 -5.29
CA PHE A 152 7.83 -11.98 -5.60
C PHE A 152 8.83 -12.51 -4.55
N GLU A 153 8.67 -13.77 -4.16
CA GLU A 153 9.46 -14.46 -3.11
C GLU A 153 9.27 -13.89 -1.68
N ILE A 154 8.43 -12.89 -1.48
CA ILE A 154 8.06 -12.35 -0.18
C ILE A 154 6.82 -13.11 0.31
N SER A 155 6.86 -13.61 1.55
CA SER A 155 5.74 -14.29 2.18
C SER A 155 5.19 -13.42 3.32
N PHE A 156 3.94 -12.97 3.20
CA PHE A 156 3.33 -12.04 4.15
C PHE A 156 1.81 -12.20 4.17
N ARG A 157 1.17 -11.54 5.14
CA ARG A 157 -0.27 -11.53 5.31
C ARG A 157 -0.86 -10.25 4.74
N THR A 158 -1.96 -10.35 3.97
CA THR A 158 -2.66 -9.20 3.38
C THR A 158 -4.17 -9.43 3.29
N ILE A 159 -4.93 -8.36 3.27
CA ILE A 159 -6.37 -8.38 2.98
C ILE A 159 -6.66 -8.44 1.47
N SER A 160 -5.68 -8.21 0.62
CA SER A 160 -5.82 -8.22 -0.83
C SER A 160 -4.80 -9.16 -1.49
N PRO A 161 -5.08 -10.47 -1.54
CA PRO A 161 -4.15 -11.45 -2.09
C PRO A 161 -3.98 -11.36 -3.60
N SER A 162 -4.95 -10.80 -4.32
CA SER A 162 -5.00 -10.81 -5.80
C SER A 162 -4.60 -9.48 -6.43
N TYR A 163 -4.82 -8.35 -5.74
CA TYR A 163 -4.61 -7.00 -6.27
C TYR A 163 -3.82 -6.16 -5.30
N TYR A 164 -2.71 -5.59 -5.73
CA TYR A 164 -1.84 -4.70 -4.94
C TYR A 164 -1.47 -5.28 -3.55
N PRO A 165 -1.04 -6.55 -3.45
CA PRO A 165 -0.91 -7.22 -2.15
C PRO A 165 0.16 -6.57 -1.26
N LEU A 166 1.27 -6.09 -1.82
CA LEU A 166 2.34 -5.41 -1.09
C LEU A 166 1.90 -4.04 -0.60
N GLU A 167 1.28 -3.27 -1.48
CA GLU A 167 0.80 -1.92 -1.21
C GLU A 167 -0.31 -1.95 -0.16
N CYS A 168 -1.23 -2.93 -0.23
CA CYS A 168 -2.27 -3.14 0.78
C CYS A 168 -1.69 -3.49 2.15
N ASN A 169 -0.63 -4.27 2.24
CA ASN A 169 0.05 -4.55 3.50
C ASN A 169 0.71 -3.28 4.06
N LEU A 170 1.32 -2.43 3.22
CA LEU A 170 1.95 -1.18 3.65
C LEU A 170 0.92 -0.13 4.10
N ILE A 171 -0.16 0.07 3.33
CA ILE A 171 -1.20 1.05 3.70
C ILE A 171 -1.92 0.65 4.98
N GLU A 172 -2.11 -0.65 5.22
CA GLU A 172 -2.67 -1.17 6.46
C GLU A 172 -1.78 -0.84 7.67
N GLN A 173 -0.46 -0.97 7.54
CA GLN A 173 0.48 -0.57 8.59
C GLN A 173 0.41 0.93 8.87
N MET A 174 0.31 1.76 7.82
CA MET A 174 0.13 3.20 7.97
C MET A 174 -1.21 3.54 8.61
N ALA A 175 -2.30 2.89 8.21
CA ALA A 175 -3.64 3.08 8.76
C ALA A 175 -3.69 2.70 10.25
N TYR A 176 -3.01 1.63 10.65
CA TYR A 176 -2.95 1.23 12.05
C TYR A 176 -2.32 2.29 12.96
N ILE A 177 -1.30 2.99 12.50
CA ILE A 177 -0.65 4.04 13.31
C ILE A 177 -1.37 5.38 13.27
N THR A 178 -2.14 5.66 12.22
CA THR A 178 -2.87 6.92 12.02
C THR A 178 -4.33 6.85 12.43
N ASP A 179 -4.92 5.67 12.49
CA ASP A 179 -6.34 5.34 12.52
C ASP A 179 -6.92 5.08 11.11
N GLU A 180 -7.62 3.96 10.95
CA GLU A 180 -8.25 3.57 9.69
C GLU A 180 -9.29 4.59 9.22
N THR A 181 -10.07 5.18 10.15
CA THR A 181 -11.08 6.20 9.81
C THR A 181 -10.45 7.42 9.16
N VAL A 182 -9.24 7.79 9.60
CA VAL A 182 -8.49 8.91 8.99
C VAL A 182 -8.07 8.57 7.56
N LEU A 183 -7.67 7.32 7.30
CA LEU A 183 -7.36 6.86 5.94
C LEU A 183 -8.61 6.90 5.07
N PHE A 184 -9.73 6.35 5.54
CA PHE A 184 -10.97 6.28 4.77
C PHE A 184 -11.51 7.68 4.45
N ASP A 185 -11.61 8.55 5.46
CA ASP A 185 -12.01 9.96 5.26
C ASP A 185 -11.13 10.63 4.20
N SER A 186 -9.81 10.54 4.32
CA SER A 186 -8.90 11.17 3.35
C SER A 186 -9.01 10.58 1.95
N THR A 187 -9.26 9.26 1.86
CA THR A 187 -9.39 8.58 0.57
C THR A 187 -10.66 9.03 -0.15
N PHE A 188 -11.80 9.05 0.53
CA PHE A 188 -13.07 9.43 -0.10
C PHE A 188 -13.24 10.93 -0.35
N THR A 189 -12.68 11.77 0.54
CA THR A 189 -12.83 13.23 0.44
C THR A 189 -11.64 13.93 -0.22
N SER A 190 -10.61 13.18 -0.61
CA SER A 190 -9.41 13.68 -1.29
C SER A 190 -8.76 14.85 -0.54
N ASN A 191 -8.47 14.68 0.75
CA ASN A 191 -7.83 15.67 1.61
C ASN A 191 -6.47 15.18 2.15
N ASP A 192 -5.74 16.06 2.85
CA ASP A 192 -4.41 15.75 3.39
C ASP A 192 -4.42 15.28 4.85
N LYS A 193 -5.56 14.95 5.43
CA LYS A 193 -5.67 14.58 6.84
C LYS A 193 -4.83 13.35 7.18
N PHE A 194 -4.91 12.30 6.36
CA PHE A 194 -4.09 11.09 6.52
C PHE A 194 -2.59 11.39 6.43
N LYS A 195 -2.17 12.10 5.38
CA LYS A 195 -0.79 12.56 5.20
C LYS A 195 -0.29 13.34 6.42
N ASN A 196 -1.04 14.36 6.84
CA ASN A 196 -0.66 15.23 7.94
C ASN A 196 -0.60 14.47 9.27
N THR A 197 -1.54 13.54 9.51
CA THR A 197 -1.54 12.68 10.69
C THR A 197 -0.31 11.77 10.69
N PHE A 198 0.01 11.11 9.58
CA PHE A 198 1.19 10.26 9.47
C PHE A 198 2.50 11.07 9.70
N ILE A 199 2.61 12.25 9.10
CA ILE A 199 3.76 13.16 9.30
C ILE A 199 3.90 13.55 10.76
N SER A 200 2.79 13.87 11.45
CA SER A 200 2.81 14.22 12.88
C SER A 200 3.32 13.08 13.76
N LEU A 201 3.04 11.84 13.39
CA LEU A 201 3.45 10.65 14.13
C LEU A 201 4.86 10.16 13.75
N THR A 202 5.36 10.53 12.57
CA THR A 202 6.68 10.16 12.07
C THR A 202 7.50 11.40 11.70
N SER A 203 7.63 11.71 10.41
CA SER A 203 8.20 12.94 9.86
C SER A 203 7.78 13.12 8.38
N GLU A 204 7.87 14.35 7.86
CA GLU A 204 7.66 14.65 6.45
C GLU A 204 8.59 13.82 5.55
N LYS A 205 9.88 13.77 5.89
CA LYS A 205 10.85 12.96 5.17
C LYS A 205 10.46 11.48 5.11
N THR A 206 9.89 10.94 6.20
CA THR A 206 9.44 9.54 6.24
C THR A 206 8.25 9.34 5.29
N TYR A 207 7.29 10.25 5.30
CA TYR A 207 6.14 10.17 4.40
C TYR A 207 6.56 10.22 2.93
N ASP A 208 7.41 11.18 2.56
CA ASP A 208 7.88 11.35 1.18
C ASP A 208 8.67 10.12 0.68
N GLU A 209 9.48 9.49 1.56
CA GLU A 209 10.18 8.25 1.19
C GLU A 209 9.23 7.06 1.06
N VAL A 210 8.23 6.93 1.93
CA VAL A 210 7.21 5.88 1.85
C VAL A 210 6.40 6.05 0.56
N GLU A 211 5.84 7.23 0.31
CA GLU A 211 5.08 7.56 -0.90
C GLU A 211 5.88 7.22 -2.17
N LYS A 212 7.13 7.69 -2.24
CA LYS A 212 8.02 7.39 -3.36
C LYS A 212 8.31 5.90 -3.53
N ASN A 213 8.55 5.17 -2.45
CA ASN A 213 8.86 3.75 -2.54
C ASN A 213 7.62 2.95 -3.00
N VAL A 214 6.42 3.31 -2.54
CA VAL A 214 5.17 2.65 -2.96
C VAL A 214 4.87 2.95 -4.43
N ASP A 215 5.05 4.18 -4.90
CA ASP A 215 4.95 4.52 -6.33
C ASP A 215 5.96 3.71 -7.16
N GLN A 216 7.19 3.48 -6.65
CA GLN A 216 8.19 2.65 -7.34
C GLN A 216 7.83 1.16 -7.37
N ILE A 217 7.16 0.62 -6.34
CA ILE A 217 6.65 -0.76 -6.35
C ILE A 217 5.63 -0.88 -7.47
N LEU A 218 4.64 0.00 -7.53
CA LEU A 218 3.60 0.01 -8.56
C LEU A 218 4.18 0.11 -9.97
N ASP A 219 5.11 1.04 -10.22
CA ASP A 219 5.79 1.20 -11.51
C ASP A 219 6.54 -0.07 -11.95
N LEU A 220 7.17 -0.77 -11.00
CA LEU A 220 7.91 -2.00 -11.27
C LEU A 220 6.99 -3.19 -11.53
N GLU A 221 5.85 -3.29 -10.85
CA GLU A 221 4.82 -4.29 -11.12
C GLU A 221 4.25 -4.14 -12.53
N GLU A 222 3.89 -2.91 -12.93
CA GLU A 222 3.50 -2.63 -14.30
C GLU A 222 4.59 -2.99 -15.33
N ALA A 223 5.85 -2.71 -15.00
CA ALA A 223 6.97 -3.04 -15.87
C ALA A 223 7.10 -4.57 -16.04
N ILE A 224 6.89 -5.37 -14.98
CA ILE A 224 6.89 -6.84 -15.03
C ILE A 224 5.75 -7.34 -15.92
N ILE A 225 4.55 -6.81 -15.79
CA ILE A 225 3.41 -7.17 -16.65
C ILE A 225 3.76 -6.91 -18.13
N LYS A 226 4.28 -5.73 -18.45
CA LYS A 226 4.70 -5.35 -19.80
C LYS A 226 5.82 -6.26 -20.34
N LEU A 227 6.77 -6.67 -19.48
CA LEU A 227 7.84 -7.59 -19.84
C LEU A 227 7.31 -9.00 -20.10
N ASN A 228 6.42 -9.52 -19.25
CA ASN A 228 5.81 -10.84 -19.40
C ASN A 228 4.96 -10.92 -20.68
N ASN A 229 4.15 -9.89 -20.95
CA ASN A 229 3.39 -9.80 -22.19
C ASN A 229 4.30 -9.79 -23.43
N LYS A 230 5.46 -9.16 -23.33
CA LYS A 230 6.43 -9.19 -24.42
C LYS A 230 7.11 -10.56 -24.58
N ILE A 231 7.45 -11.22 -23.47
CA ILE A 231 8.04 -12.55 -23.46
C ILE A 231 7.10 -13.55 -24.15
N SER A 232 5.80 -13.49 -23.86
CA SER A 232 4.79 -14.39 -24.46
C SER A 232 4.67 -14.28 -25.98
N THR A 233 5.18 -13.19 -26.59
CA THR A 233 5.17 -13.02 -28.07
C THR A 233 6.36 -13.65 -28.78
N PHE A 234 7.37 -14.16 -28.04
CA PHE A 234 8.58 -14.75 -28.61
C PHE A 234 8.58 -16.27 -28.52
N ASP A 235 9.26 -16.93 -29.45
CA ASP A 235 9.59 -18.36 -29.35
C ASP A 235 10.62 -18.56 -28.20
N GLU A 236 10.45 -19.60 -27.39
CA GLU A 236 11.28 -19.92 -26.22
C GLU A 236 12.81 -19.96 -26.49
N ARG A 237 13.20 -20.23 -27.76
CA ARG A 237 14.61 -20.30 -28.18
C ARG A 237 15.25 -18.94 -28.51
N ASN A 238 14.52 -17.84 -28.31
CA ASN A 238 15.04 -16.53 -28.70
C ASN A 238 15.92 -15.94 -27.58
N LYS A 239 17.19 -15.67 -27.89
CA LYS A 239 18.15 -15.00 -26.95
C LYS A 239 17.66 -13.67 -26.36
N THR A 240 16.64 -13.06 -26.96
CA THR A 240 16.00 -11.86 -26.44
C THR A 240 15.17 -12.17 -25.19
N VAL A 241 14.59 -13.38 -25.10
CA VAL A 241 13.81 -13.85 -23.95
C VAL A 241 14.64 -13.83 -22.70
N ASP A 242 15.88 -14.37 -22.74
CA ASP A 242 16.78 -14.39 -21.57
C ASP A 242 17.03 -13.00 -20.98
N LYS A 243 17.20 -11.99 -21.87
CA LYS A 243 17.39 -10.60 -21.45
C LYS A 243 16.12 -10.01 -20.82
N LEU A 244 14.95 -10.36 -21.32
CA LEU A 244 13.69 -9.89 -20.78
C LEU A 244 13.40 -10.54 -19.42
N VAL A 245 13.65 -11.85 -19.29
CA VAL A 245 13.54 -12.58 -18.03
C VAL A 245 14.47 -11.97 -16.97
N THR A 246 15.75 -11.74 -17.33
CA THR A 246 16.71 -11.09 -16.40
C THR A 246 16.23 -9.70 -15.96
N LYS A 247 15.59 -8.93 -16.86
CA LYS A 247 15.00 -7.63 -16.49
C LYS A 247 13.83 -7.79 -15.53
N ALA A 248 12.95 -8.75 -15.76
CA ALA A 248 11.83 -9.02 -14.87
C ALA A 248 12.30 -9.45 -13.48
N GLU A 249 13.31 -10.34 -13.39
CA GLU A 249 13.91 -10.71 -12.11
C GLU A 249 14.56 -9.52 -11.39
N ASN A 250 15.24 -8.63 -12.10
CA ASN A 250 15.78 -7.40 -11.51
C ASN A 250 14.67 -6.47 -10.97
N CYS A 251 13.51 -6.41 -11.65
CA CYS A 251 12.36 -5.66 -11.14
C CYS A 251 11.83 -6.29 -9.84
N LYS A 252 11.67 -7.62 -9.79
CA LYS A 252 11.22 -8.33 -8.58
C LYS A 252 12.14 -8.09 -7.38
N ASN A 253 13.47 -8.16 -7.59
CA ASN A 253 14.44 -7.88 -6.53
C ASN A 253 14.31 -6.45 -5.99
N LYS A 254 14.11 -5.46 -6.87
CA LYS A 254 13.89 -4.07 -6.47
C LYS A 254 12.58 -3.88 -5.72
N ILE A 255 11.51 -4.57 -6.12
CA ILE A 255 10.24 -4.55 -5.38
C ILE A 255 10.46 -5.02 -3.96
N SER A 256 11.15 -6.16 -3.77
CA SER A 256 11.50 -6.67 -2.45
C SER A 256 12.29 -5.66 -1.62
N GLU A 257 13.30 -5.01 -2.21
CA GLU A 257 14.10 -3.98 -1.54
C GLU A 257 13.24 -2.76 -1.13
N TYR A 258 12.38 -2.25 -2.01
CA TYR A 258 11.51 -1.12 -1.70
C TYR A 258 10.46 -1.47 -0.63
N PHE A 259 9.87 -2.65 -0.71
CA PHE A 259 8.89 -3.12 0.26
C PHE A 259 9.50 -3.23 1.66
N GLU A 260 10.63 -3.94 1.78
CA GLU A 260 11.34 -4.10 3.06
C GLU A 260 11.82 -2.75 3.61
N LYS A 261 12.42 -1.92 2.78
CA LYS A 261 12.84 -0.57 3.18
C LYS A 261 11.67 0.25 3.72
N THR A 262 10.50 0.15 3.09
CA THR A 262 9.31 0.92 3.47
C THR A 262 8.75 0.44 4.81
N GLN A 263 8.66 -0.88 5.02
CA GLN A 263 8.29 -1.44 6.32
C GLN A 263 9.24 -0.96 7.43
N ASN A 264 10.55 -1.03 7.19
CA ASN A 264 11.57 -0.59 8.15
C ASN A 264 11.45 0.90 8.49
N LEU A 265 11.16 1.74 7.49
CA LEU A 265 10.94 3.18 7.69
C LEU A 265 9.72 3.46 8.56
N ILE A 266 8.59 2.82 8.28
CA ILE A 266 7.35 3.00 9.05
C ILE A 266 7.58 2.58 10.50
N ILE A 267 8.08 1.36 10.71
CA ILE A 267 8.34 0.79 12.04
C ILE A 267 9.24 1.71 12.86
N LYS A 268 10.44 1.96 12.34
CA LYS A 268 11.47 2.67 13.09
C LYS A 268 11.04 4.10 13.44
N ASN A 269 10.57 4.85 12.44
CA ASN A 269 10.26 6.27 12.67
C ASN A 269 9.05 6.47 13.59
N TYR A 270 8.04 5.60 13.49
CA TYR A 270 6.89 5.67 14.38
C TYR A 270 7.24 5.27 15.82
N PHE A 271 7.77 4.05 16.01
CA PHE A 271 8.00 3.53 17.37
C PHE A 271 9.15 4.21 18.08
N ASP A 272 10.21 4.65 17.38
CA ASP A 272 11.30 5.43 18.01
C ASP A 272 10.80 6.80 18.48
N LYS A 273 9.90 7.43 17.74
CA LYS A 273 9.29 8.69 18.14
C LYS A 273 8.33 8.49 19.31
N ALA A 274 7.42 7.51 19.22
CA ALA A 274 6.48 7.20 20.27
C ALA A 274 7.19 6.82 21.59
N PHE A 275 8.28 6.05 21.54
CA PHE A 275 9.05 5.65 22.71
C PHE A 275 9.59 6.84 23.52
N LYS A 276 9.99 7.91 22.84
CA LYS A 276 10.52 9.13 23.51
C LYS A 276 9.48 9.85 24.35
N HIS A 277 8.20 9.69 24.03
CA HIS A 277 7.09 10.38 24.68
C HIS A 277 6.43 9.56 25.79
N ILE A 278 6.96 8.39 26.15
CA ILE A 278 6.46 7.60 27.27
C ILE A 278 6.89 8.28 28.58
N GLU A 279 5.94 8.76 29.37
CA GLU A 279 6.19 9.47 30.64
C GLU A 279 5.68 8.70 31.86
N ASN A 280 4.82 7.68 31.67
CA ASN A 280 4.22 6.91 32.74
C ASN A 280 4.01 5.44 32.36
N LEU A 281 3.66 4.60 33.34
CA LEU A 281 3.47 3.14 33.15
C LEU A 281 2.29 2.80 32.24
N GLU A 282 1.24 3.62 32.24
CA GLU A 282 0.08 3.40 31.36
C GLU A 282 0.46 3.59 29.88
N GLU A 283 1.20 4.64 29.58
CA GLU A 283 1.73 4.90 28.23
C GLU A 283 2.70 3.81 27.79
N LEU A 284 3.52 3.30 28.74
CA LEU A 284 4.44 2.19 28.48
C LEU A 284 3.69 0.92 28.12
N ASP A 285 2.63 0.57 28.84
CA ASP A 285 1.79 -0.58 28.55
C ASP A 285 1.04 -0.43 27.22
N ASN A 286 0.55 0.78 26.92
CA ASN A 286 -0.08 1.09 25.65
C ASN A 286 0.90 0.93 24.48
N TYR A 287 2.13 1.42 24.63
CA TYR A 287 3.19 1.25 23.65
C TYR A 287 3.51 -0.23 23.41
N ARG A 288 3.67 -1.01 24.49
CA ARG A 288 3.95 -2.45 24.42
C ARG A 288 2.85 -3.18 23.65
N ARG A 289 1.58 -2.98 24.03
CA ARG A 289 0.43 -3.59 23.33
C ARG A 289 0.39 -3.21 21.84
N LYS A 290 0.70 -1.96 21.52
CA LYS A 290 0.74 -1.49 20.13
C LYS A 290 1.86 -2.14 19.35
N LEU A 291 3.04 -2.31 19.94
CA LEU A 291 4.17 -3.01 19.33
C LEU A 291 3.89 -4.51 19.11
N ASP A 292 3.28 -5.18 20.10
CA ASP A 292 2.89 -6.58 20.02
C ASP A 292 1.87 -6.81 18.89
N HIS A 293 0.86 -5.94 18.80
CA HIS A 293 -0.15 -6.05 17.75
C HIS A 293 0.46 -5.80 16.35
N TYR A 294 1.40 -4.86 16.26
CA TYR A 294 2.05 -4.52 15.00
C TYR A 294 2.83 -5.68 14.39
N LYS A 295 3.35 -6.59 15.21
CA LYS A 295 3.98 -7.84 14.77
C LYS A 295 3.04 -8.67 13.89
N ASN A 296 1.75 -8.73 14.26
CA ASN A 296 0.74 -9.46 13.51
C ASN A 296 0.36 -8.75 12.19
N LEU A 297 0.47 -7.42 12.15
CA LEU A 297 0.18 -6.64 10.93
C LEU A 297 1.25 -6.83 9.87
N ILE A 298 2.53 -6.83 10.25
CA ILE A 298 3.62 -7.08 9.32
C ILE A 298 3.44 -8.43 8.64
N GLY A 299 3.04 -9.47 9.41
CA GLY A 299 2.64 -10.77 8.91
C GLY A 299 3.69 -11.47 8.05
N ARG A 300 4.99 -11.13 8.17
CA ARG A 300 6.08 -11.75 7.40
C ARG A 300 6.38 -13.15 7.92
N THR A 301 6.57 -14.09 7.00
CA THR A 301 6.90 -15.50 7.29
C THR A 301 8.13 -15.98 6.53
N ASP A 302 8.80 -15.08 5.83
CA ASP A 302 10.07 -15.31 5.14
C ASP A 302 11.28 -14.99 6.06
N ASN A 303 12.45 -14.83 5.48
CA ASN A 303 13.71 -14.55 6.21
C ASN A 303 13.85 -13.08 6.67
N TYR A 304 12.76 -12.34 6.78
CA TYR A 304 12.76 -10.98 7.26
C TYR A 304 12.94 -10.92 8.78
N THR A 305 14.12 -10.54 9.24
CA THR A 305 14.49 -10.54 10.67
C THR A 305 14.44 -9.17 11.32
N PHE A 306 14.39 -8.09 10.51
CA PHE A 306 14.47 -6.71 11.04
C PHE A 306 13.48 -6.43 12.17
N PHE A 307 12.22 -6.85 12.03
CA PHE A 307 11.22 -6.57 13.06
C PHE A 307 11.48 -7.39 14.34
N ASP A 308 11.92 -8.63 14.24
CA ASP A 308 12.21 -9.46 15.41
C ASP A 308 13.40 -8.90 16.20
N ASP A 309 14.44 -8.42 15.51
CA ASP A 309 15.59 -7.75 16.11
C ASP A 309 15.16 -6.43 16.76
N TYR A 310 14.40 -5.61 16.03
CA TYR A 310 13.86 -4.34 16.50
C TYR A 310 12.93 -4.52 17.72
N TYR A 311 12.03 -5.51 17.67
CA TYR A 311 11.13 -5.86 18.75
C TYR A 311 11.90 -6.25 20.01
N THR A 312 12.89 -7.12 19.87
CA THR A 312 13.73 -7.58 20.99
C THR A 312 14.48 -6.41 21.65
N GLU A 313 15.05 -5.52 20.84
CA GLU A 313 15.70 -4.31 21.33
C GLU A 313 14.71 -3.40 22.09
N LYS A 314 13.52 -3.18 21.52
CA LYS A 314 12.51 -2.32 22.16
C LYS A 314 11.96 -2.92 23.44
N MET A 315 11.74 -4.22 23.53
CA MET A 315 11.29 -4.88 24.75
C MET A 315 12.32 -4.73 25.88
N SER A 316 13.62 -4.84 25.58
CA SER A 316 14.68 -4.57 26.56
C SER A 316 14.70 -3.10 27.02
N GLN A 317 14.50 -2.15 26.08
CA GLN A 317 14.41 -0.73 26.43
C GLN A 317 13.16 -0.40 27.28
N LEU A 318 12.02 -1.07 27.01
CA LEU A 318 10.79 -0.92 27.78
C LEU A 318 10.95 -1.45 29.21
N GLU A 319 11.60 -2.60 29.39
CA GLU A 319 11.87 -3.15 30.72
C GLU A 319 12.73 -2.21 31.56
N HIS A 320 13.78 -1.64 30.96
CA HIS A 320 14.58 -0.63 31.65
C HIS A 320 13.76 0.62 32.01
N LYS A 321 12.96 1.12 31.06
CA LYS A 321 12.13 2.31 31.28
C LYS A 321 11.04 2.05 32.35
N SER A 322 10.46 0.85 32.43
CA SER A 322 9.54 0.45 33.50
C SER A 322 10.19 0.57 34.87
N ASN A 323 11.40 0.01 35.01
CA ASN A 323 12.15 0.07 36.28
C ASN A 323 12.43 1.50 36.70
N VAL A 324 12.78 2.40 35.77
CA VAL A 324 12.99 3.82 36.03
C VAL A 324 11.70 4.50 36.52
N LEU A 325 10.59 4.26 35.83
CA LEU A 325 9.29 4.85 36.17
C LEU A 325 8.76 4.34 37.53
N GLU A 326 8.91 3.05 37.82
CA GLU A 326 8.51 2.46 39.12
C GLU A 326 9.32 3.01 40.30
N ASN A 327 10.59 3.36 40.10
CA ASN A 327 11.47 3.93 41.11
C ASN A 327 11.40 5.46 41.18
N GLY A 328 10.31 6.07 40.70
CA GLY A 328 10.09 7.53 40.81
C GLY A 328 11.01 8.37 39.92
N GLY A 329 11.49 7.82 38.82
CA GLY A 329 12.34 8.50 37.84
C GLY A 329 13.82 8.63 38.30
N ILE A 330 14.21 8.00 39.39
CA ILE A 330 15.61 7.92 39.80
C ILE A 330 16.30 6.86 38.96
N GLU A 331 17.14 7.30 38.02
CA GLU A 331 18.09 6.41 37.36
C GLU A 331 19.04 5.84 38.42
N THR A 332 18.73 4.67 38.94
CA THR A 332 19.76 3.89 39.61
C THR A 332 20.76 3.52 38.53
N ALA A 333 21.99 4.06 38.67
CA ALA A 333 23.09 3.78 37.74
C ALA A 333 23.48 2.30 37.87
N LEU A 334 22.66 1.45 37.28
CA LEU A 334 23.05 0.12 36.86
C LEU A 334 23.87 0.32 35.58
N GLU A 335 25.21 0.21 35.74
CA GLU A 335 26.14 0.20 34.63
C GLU A 335 25.61 -0.79 33.55
N PHE A 336 25.02 -0.24 32.50
CA PHE A 336 24.80 -0.99 31.27
C PHE A 336 26.18 -1.36 30.74
N LYS A 337 26.63 -2.58 30.94
CA LYS A 337 27.48 -3.21 29.94
C LYS A 337 26.67 -3.18 28.66
N LYS A 338 26.99 -2.22 27.76
CA LYS A 338 26.54 -2.30 26.37
C LYS A 338 26.72 -3.75 25.95
N PRO A 339 25.68 -4.47 25.51
CA PRO A 339 25.90 -5.74 24.87
C PRO A 339 26.94 -5.45 23.79
N ASP A 340 28.08 -6.11 23.86
CA ASP A 340 29.12 -5.97 22.85
C ASP A 340 28.41 -6.12 21.52
N ASN A 341 28.33 -5.02 20.78
CA ASN A 341 27.62 -5.00 19.51
C ASN A 341 28.19 -6.13 18.69
N LEU A 342 27.46 -7.24 18.54
CA LEU A 342 27.80 -8.35 17.64
C LEU A 342 28.21 -7.81 16.26
N PHE A 343 27.61 -6.72 15.84
CA PHE A 343 27.97 -5.96 14.66
C PHE A 343 29.38 -5.34 14.73
N VAL A 344 29.80 -4.77 15.87
CA VAL A 344 31.14 -4.19 16.02
C VAL A 344 32.20 -5.29 16.11
N SER A 345 31.90 -6.42 16.77
CA SER A 345 32.77 -7.58 16.78
C SER A 345 32.88 -8.24 15.41
N TRP A 346 31.78 -8.31 14.66
CA TRP A 346 31.75 -8.83 13.29
C TRP A 346 32.50 -7.92 12.31
N PHE A 347 32.32 -6.59 12.39
CA PHE A 347 33.09 -5.62 11.60
C PHE A 347 34.60 -5.63 11.94
N ARG A 348 34.97 -5.81 13.23
CA ARG A 348 36.37 -6.00 13.63
C ARG A 348 36.94 -7.31 13.07
N ALA A 349 36.17 -8.39 13.12
CA ALA A 349 36.58 -9.68 12.57
C ALA A 349 36.80 -9.60 11.05
N ILE A 350 35.90 -8.93 10.31
CA ILE A 350 36.06 -8.71 8.87
C ILE A 350 37.26 -7.78 8.56
N LYS A 351 37.41 -6.70 9.31
CA LYS A 351 38.55 -5.78 9.12
C LYS A 351 39.89 -6.50 9.33
N ASN A 352 39.99 -7.29 10.40
CA ASN A 352 41.22 -8.08 10.70
C ASN A 352 41.46 -9.18 9.66
N PHE A 353 40.41 -9.78 9.10
CA PHE A 353 40.51 -10.76 8.02
C PHE A 353 40.98 -10.11 6.70
N VAL A 354 40.56 -8.89 6.41
CA VAL A 354 40.89 -8.15 5.19
C VAL A 354 42.27 -7.48 5.30
N THR A 355 42.69 -7.03 6.50
CA THR A 355 43.96 -6.31 6.72
C THR A 355 45.13 -7.19 7.10
N GLY A 356 44.90 -8.49 7.39
CA GLY A 356 45.98 -9.44 7.71
C GLY A 356 46.70 -9.18 9.02
N GLU A 357 46.18 -8.31 9.90
CA GLU A 357 46.78 -8.03 11.21
C GLU A 357 46.58 -9.22 12.17
N LYS A 358 47.67 -9.91 12.49
CA LYS A 358 47.72 -10.97 13.50
C LYS A 358 47.56 -10.37 14.89
N ILE A 359 46.63 -10.92 15.67
CA ILE A 359 46.48 -10.63 17.10
C ILE A 359 47.73 -11.13 17.80
N HIS A 360 48.55 -10.24 18.30
CA HIS A 360 49.53 -10.60 19.35
C HIS A 360 48.79 -10.51 20.70
N ASN A 361 48.81 -11.64 21.43
CA ASN A 361 48.31 -11.79 22.80
C ASN A 361 48.96 -10.81 23.77
#